data_dc7cc69e1fea27b62404cf5e3ea85222
#
_entry.id   dc7cc69e1fea27b62404cf5e3ea85222
#
_cell.length_a   1.000
_cell.length_b   1.000
_cell.length_c   1.000
_cell.angle_alpha   90.00
_cell.angle_beta   90.00
_cell.angle_gamma   90.00
#
_symmetry.space_group_name_H-M   'P 1'
#
loop_
_entity.id
_entity.type
_entity.pdbx_description
1 polymer ?
#
loop_
_entity_poly.entity_id
_entity_poly.type
_entity_poly.pdbx_seq_one_letter_code
_entity_poly.pdbx_strand_id
1 'polypeptide(L)'
;MARSKSILTEARQIDRAVTLIHLGARLQVLESETDLSYERLLRLYKEVAGKSPSKGQLPFSTDWFMTWQPNIHASLFLNIHEYLNKTSELEEIDTVIKAYQLYLEQTASQGLEPMLSVTRAWRLVKFVDNGMLTMTKCNKCGGHYVTHPHEIARHFVCGLCNPPARAGKGRQAGALQMPSAVNRQSLAHAASAH
;
A
#
# COMPACT_ATOMS: atom_id res chain seq x y z
N MET A 1 -25.00 26.22 14.73
CA MET A 1 -25.95 25.20 14.30
C MET A 1 -25.16 24.02 13.75
N ALA A 2 -25.18 22.88 14.43
CA ALA A 2 -24.50 21.67 13.94
C ALA A 2 -25.26 21.18 12.70
N ARG A 3 -24.58 21.17 11.54
CA ARG A 3 -25.10 20.58 10.31
C ARG A 3 -25.35 19.11 10.59
N SER A 4 -26.59 18.64 10.52
CA SER A 4 -26.89 17.21 10.66
C SER A 4 -26.13 16.47 9.57
N LYS A 5 -25.14 15.67 9.95
CA LYS A 5 -24.41 14.79 8.99
C LYS A 5 -25.45 13.86 8.35
N SER A 6 -25.39 13.74 7.03
CA SER A 6 -26.27 12.81 6.32
C SER A 6 -26.04 11.38 6.84
N ILE A 7 -27.11 10.65 7.12
CA ILE A 7 -27.06 9.24 7.56
C ILE A 7 -26.25 8.39 6.56
N LEU A 8 -26.40 8.65 5.26
CA LEU A 8 -25.65 7.94 4.23
C LEU A 8 -24.15 8.23 4.28
N THR A 9 -23.76 9.48 4.56
CA THR A 9 -22.36 9.84 4.73
C THR A 9 -21.76 9.17 5.96
N GLU A 10 -22.51 9.12 7.05
CA GLU A 10 -22.09 8.45 8.26
C GLU A 10 -21.94 6.93 8.07
N ALA A 11 -22.90 6.31 7.36
CA ALA A 11 -22.83 4.89 7.04
C ALA A 11 -21.56 4.56 6.20
N ARG A 12 -21.22 5.38 5.21
CA ARG A 12 -19.98 5.23 4.42
C ARG A 12 -18.72 5.36 5.28
N GLN A 13 -18.70 6.28 6.24
CA GLN A 13 -17.58 6.46 7.17
C GLN A 13 -17.40 5.24 8.09
N ILE A 14 -18.51 4.64 8.54
CA ILE A 14 -18.49 3.41 9.35
C ILE A 14 -17.96 2.23 8.51
N ASP A 15 -18.49 2.05 7.29
CA ASP A 15 -18.08 0.97 6.40
C ASP A 15 -16.58 1.05 6.06
N ARG A 16 -16.10 2.26 5.74
CA ARG A 16 -14.67 2.55 5.54
C ARG A 16 -13.83 2.18 6.77
N ALA A 17 -14.27 2.59 7.97
CA ALA A 17 -13.58 2.26 9.21
C ALA A 17 -13.54 0.74 9.45
N VAL A 18 -14.64 0.04 9.22
CA VAL A 18 -14.74 -1.44 9.34
C VAL A 18 -13.75 -2.12 8.39
N THR A 19 -13.72 -1.70 7.14
CA THR A 19 -12.79 -2.23 6.13
C THR A 19 -11.34 -2.02 6.55
N LEU A 20 -10.98 -0.82 7.00
CA LEU A 20 -9.63 -0.52 7.49
C LEU A 20 -9.25 -1.36 8.71
N ILE A 21 -10.19 -1.61 9.63
CA ILE A 21 -9.97 -2.47 10.81
C ILE A 21 -9.70 -3.91 10.38
N HIS A 22 -10.48 -4.46 9.46
CA HIS A 22 -10.27 -5.81 8.93
C HIS A 22 -8.91 -5.95 8.23
N LEU A 23 -8.45 -4.92 7.56
CA LEU A 23 -7.10 -4.87 6.96
C LEU A 23 -5.98 -4.66 8.00
N GLY A 24 -6.32 -4.46 9.28
CA GLY A 24 -5.36 -4.29 10.36
C GLY A 24 -4.79 -2.88 10.50
N ALA A 25 -5.53 -1.85 10.05
CA ALA A 25 -5.12 -0.46 10.23
C ALA A 25 -5.03 -0.08 11.71
N ARG A 26 -4.08 0.79 12.03
CA ARG A 26 -4.01 1.39 13.38
C ARG A 26 -5.10 2.45 13.55
N LEU A 27 -5.51 2.67 14.81
CA LEU A 27 -6.56 3.62 15.15
C LEU A 27 -6.29 5.04 14.61
N GLN A 28 -5.03 5.48 14.62
CA GLN A 28 -4.65 6.80 14.09
C GLN A 28 -4.93 6.98 12.59
N VAL A 29 -4.92 5.89 11.82
CA VAL A 29 -5.31 5.94 10.39
C VAL A 29 -6.81 6.17 10.28
N LEU A 30 -7.61 5.51 11.12
CA LEU A 30 -9.06 5.70 11.13
C LEU A 30 -9.44 7.13 11.55
N GLU A 31 -8.73 7.69 12.55
CA GLU A 31 -8.91 9.07 13.00
C GLU A 31 -8.58 10.09 11.91
N SER A 32 -7.56 9.82 11.10
CA SER A 32 -7.16 10.70 9.98
C SER A 32 -8.13 10.61 8.80
N GLU A 33 -8.68 9.44 8.52
CA GLU A 33 -9.41 9.15 7.28
C GLU A 33 -10.93 9.05 7.47
N THR A 34 -11.43 9.29 8.68
CA THR A 34 -12.87 9.32 8.95
C THR A 34 -13.24 10.48 9.87
N ASP A 35 -14.47 10.96 9.74
CA ASP A 35 -15.04 12.00 10.62
C ASP A 35 -15.69 11.43 11.90
N LEU A 36 -15.45 10.17 12.21
CA LEU A 36 -16.01 9.55 13.41
C LEU A 36 -15.23 10.00 14.65
N SER A 37 -15.93 10.17 15.79
CA SER A 37 -15.26 10.52 17.04
C SER A 37 -14.35 9.38 17.52
N TYR A 38 -13.28 9.76 18.24
CA TYR A 38 -12.34 8.78 18.84
C TYR A 38 -13.03 7.68 19.63
N GLU A 39 -14.00 8.04 20.48
CA GLU A 39 -14.73 7.08 21.32
C GLU A 39 -15.53 6.08 20.48
N ARG A 40 -16.10 6.56 19.37
CA ARG A 40 -16.87 5.74 18.44
C ARG A 40 -15.95 4.81 17.67
N LEU A 41 -14.81 5.31 17.19
CA LEU A 41 -13.77 4.49 16.53
C LEU A 41 -13.21 3.43 17.48
N LEU A 42 -12.96 3.78 18.75
CA LEU A 42 -12.46 2.83 19.73
C LEU A 42 -13.47 1.70 20.03
N ARG A 43 -14.76 2.05 20.10
CA ARG A 43 -15.85 1.09 20.28
C ARG A 43 -15.97 0.17 19.07
N LEU A 44 -16.03 0.75 17.87
CA LEU A 44 -16.09 0.04 16.61
C LEU A 44 -14.91 -0.92 16.45
N TYR A 45 -13.69 -0.46 16.79
CA TYR A 45 -12.49 -1.28 16.71
C TYR A 45 -12.59 -2.53 17.61
N LYS A 46 -13.09 -2.38 18.82
CA LYS A 46 -13.31 -3.52 19.74
C LYS A 46 -14.37 -4.49 19.24
N GLU A 47 -15.44 -3.97 18.65
CA GLU A 47 -16.53 -4.80 18.09
C GLU A 47 -16.03 -5.62 16.89
N VAL A 48 -15.31 -4.99 15.95
CA VAL A 48 -14.86 -5.62 14.71
C VAL A 48 -13.64 -6.53 14.92
N ALA A 49 -12.62 -6.05 15.65
CA ALA A 49 -11.37 -6.77 15.84
C ALA A 49 -11.38 -7.70 17.06
N GLY A 50 -12.40 -7.64 17.94
CA GLY A 50 -12.49 -8.41 19.18
C GLY A 50 -11.43 -8.04 20.23
N LYS A 51 -10.64 -7.00 19.99
CA LYS A 51 -9.53 -6.55 20.85
C LYS A 51 -9.35 -5.05 20.79
N SER A 52 -8.65 -4.48 21.77
CA SER A 52 -8.27 -3.07 21.74
C SER A 52 -7.24 -2.79 20.65
N PRO A 53 -7.28 -1.59 20.03
CA PRO A 53 -6.29 -1.22 19.03
C PRO A 53 -4.88 -1.24 19.63
N SER A 54 -3.90 -1.60 18.79
CA SER A 54 -2.49 -1.63 19.19
C SER A 54 -2.00 -0.22 19.54
N LYS A 55 -1.30 -0.11 20.67
CA LYS A 55 -0.64 1.11 21.10
C LYS A 55 0.66 1.33 20.31
N GLY A 56 1.13 2.57 20.24
CA GLY A 56 2.40 2.95 19.64
C GLY A 56 2.25 3.99 18.54
N GLN A 57 3.39 4.57 18.15
CA GLN A 57 3.45 5.61 17.13
C GLN A 57 3.31 5.02 15.72
N LEU A 58 2.76 5.82 14.80
CA LEU A 58 2.80 5.51 13.36
C LEU A 58 4.26 5.45 12.87
N PRO A 59 4.54 4.64 11.83
CA PRO A 59 5.84 4.68 11.17
C PRO A 59 6.14 6.10 10.68
N PHE A 60 7.27 6.66 11.08
CA PHE A 60 7.67 8.04 10.74
C PHE A 60 8.91 8.10 9.85
N SER A 61 9.73 7.03 9.80
CA SER A 61 10.93 6.97 8.98
C SER A 61 10.65 6.40 7.59
N THR A 62 11.30 7.00 6.58
CA THR A 62 11.33 6.51 5.19
C THR A 62 12.32 5.36 4.99
N ASP A 63 13.30 5.20 5.89
CA ASP A 63 14.41 4.24 5.74
C ASP A 63 13.96 2.79 5.60
N TRP A 64 12.87 2.43 6.28
CA TRP A 64 12.31 1.10 6.14
C TRP A 64 11.96 0.75 4.69
N PHE A 65 11.43 1.72 3.95
CA PHE A 65 11.05 1.54 2.53
C PHE A 65 12.27 1.48 1.60
N MET A 66 13.45 1.87 2.08
CA MET A 66 14.71 1.79 1.32
C MET A 66 15.40 0.45 1.47
N THR A 67 15.02 -0.38 2.44
CA THR A 67 15.57 -1.72 2.59
C THR A 67 15.05 -2.64 1.48
N TRP A 68 15.84 -3.61 1.05
CA TRP A 68 15.67 -4.37 -0.19
C TRP A 68 14.26 -4.96 -0.39
N GLN A 69 13.81 -5.85 0.51
CA GLN A 69 12.48 -6.49 0.36
C GLN A 69 11.32 -5.50 0.59
N PRO A 70 11.31 -4.69 1.65
CA PRO A 70 10.32 -3.64 1.82
C PRO A 70 10.20 -2.69 0.64
N ASN A 71 11.32 -2.33 -0.02
CA ASN A 71 11.31 -1.49 -1.21
C ASN A 71 10.55 -2.13 -2.36
N ILE A 72 10.76 -3.42 -2.60
CA ILE A 72 10.06 -4.18 -3.66
C ILE A 72 8.56 -4.19 -3.38
N HIS A 73 8.13 -4.52 -2.14
CA HIS A 73 6.73 -4.55 -1.75
C HIS A 73 6.07 -3.16 -1.78
N ALA A 74 6.77 -2.13 -1.32
CA ALA A 74 6.32 -0.74 -1.39
C ALA A 74 6.15 -0.27 -2.83
N SER A 75 7.10 -0.60 -3.70
CA SER A 75 7.05 -0.26 -5.12
C SER A 75 5.90 -0.98 -5.83
N LEU A 76 5.67 -2.25 -5.53
CA LEU A 76 4.52 -3.01 -6.06
C LEU A 76 3.21 -2.32 -5.67
N PHE A 77 3.02 -2.01 -4.40
CA PHE A 77 1.82 -1.34 -3.91
C PHE A 77 1.62 0.03 -4.59
N LEU A 78 2.67 0.88 -4.66
CA LEU A 78 2.54 2.20 -5.28
C LEU A 78 2.25 2.13 -6.79
N ASN A 79 2.79 1.16 -7.52
CA ASN A 79 2.43 0.97 -8.93
C ASN A 79 0.94 0.63 -9.10
N ILE A 80 0.38 -0.20 -8.21
CA ILE A 80 -1.05 -0.51 -8.19
C ILE A 80 -1.86 0.75 -7.83
N HIS A 81 -1.46 1.47 -6.79
CA HIS A 81 -2.12 2.70 -6.35
C HIS A 81 -2.13 3.77 -7.45
N GLU A 82 -0.99 3.99 -8.11
CA GLU A 82 -0.87 4.95 -9.20
C GLU A 82 -1.73 4.57 -10.41
N TYR A 83 -1.83 3.27 -10.71
CA TYR A 83 -2.71 2.76 -11.75
C TYR A 83 -4.18 3.06 -11.41
N LEU A 84 -4.63 2.75 -10.19
CA LEU A 84 -6.00 3.02 -9.77
C LEU A 84 -6.32 4.52 -9.76
N ASN A 85 -5.41 5.36 -9.29
CA ASN A 85 -5.57 6.82 -9.32
C ASN A 85 -5.78 7.38 -10.73
N LYS A 86 -5.19 6.74 -11.76
CA LYS A 86 -5.33 7.15 -13.17
C LYS A 86 -6.58 6.59 -13.85
N THR A 87 -7.12 5.48 -13.35
CA THR A 87 -8.18 4.71 -14.04
C THR A 87 -9.52 4.68 -13.30
N SER A 88 -9.58 5.17 -12.07
CA SER A 88 -10.81 5.19 -11.27
C SER A 88 -11.04 6.56 -10.63
N GLU A 89 -12.31 6.85 -10.35
CA GLU A 89 -12.76 8.09 -9.66
C GLU A 89 -12.99 7.83 -8.15
N LEU A 90 -12.16 7.00 -7.52
CA LEU A 90 -12.26 6.69 -6.10
C LEU A 90 -11.74 7.87 -5.25
N GLU A 91 -12.27 8.03 -4.04
CA GLU A 91 -11.68 8.89 -3.04
C GLU A 91 -10.27 8.39 -2.66
N GLU A 92 -9.38 9.29 -2.23
CA GLU A 92 -7.98 8.97 -1.93
C GLU A 92 -7.82 7.74 -1.02
N ILE A 93 -8.56 7.71 0.09
CA ILE A 93 -8.47 6.58 1.02
C ILE A 93 -9.07 5.29 0.47
N ASP A 94 -10.11 5.35 -0.35
CA ASP A 94 -10.71 4.18 -0.98
C ASP A 94 -9.76 3.60 -2.05
N THR A 95 -9.00 4.47 -2.73
CA THR A 95 -7.90 4.06 -3.62
C THR A 95 -6.80 3.33 -2.84
N VAL A 96 -6.41 3.82 -1.67
CA VAL A 96 -5.43 3.14 -0.79
C VAL A 96 -5.95 1.77 -0.35
N ILE A 97 -7.20 1.68 0.09
CA ILE A 97 -7.84 0.42 0.50
C ILE A 97 -7.83 -0.58 -0.65
N LYS A 98 -8.31 -0.16 -1.83
CA LYS A 98 -8.39 -1.03 -3.01
C LYS A 98 -7.02 -1.46 -3.51
N ALA A 99 -6.06 -0.54 -3.57
CA ALA A 99 -4.68 -0.84 -3.92
C ALA A 99 -4.05 -1.86 -2.98
N TYR A 100 -4.32 -1.73 -1.67
CA TYR A 100 -3.80 -2.65 -0.67
C TYR A 100 -4.42 -4.05 -0.78
N GLN A 101 -5.71 -4.15 -1.06
CA GLN A 101 -6.38 -5.43 -1.33
C GLN A 101 -5.75 -6.14 -2.55
N LEU A 102 -5.58 -5.41 -3.67
CA LEU A 102 -4.93 -5.94 -4.87
C LEU A 102 -3.47 -6.35 -4.62
N TYR A 103 -2.74 -5.57 -3.81
CA TYR A 103 -1.39 -5.94 -3.38
C TYR A 103 -1.38 -7.27 -2.61
N LEU A 104 -2.32 -7.49 -1.68
CA LEU A 104 -2.45 -8.75 -0.95
C LEU A 104 -2.77 -9.93 -1.88
N GLU A 105 -3.71 -9.74 -2.81
CA GLU A 105 -4.08 -10.74 -3.82
C GLU A 105 -2.87 -11.11 -4.70
N GLN A 106 -2.12 -10.10 -5.15
CA GLN A 106 -0.94 -10.33 -6.00
C GLN A 106 0.19 -11.03 -5.25
N THR A 107 0.47 -10.66 -3.99
CA THR A 107 1.47 -11.38 -3.19
C THR A 107 1.05 -12.81 -2.91
N ALA A 108 -0.22 -13.05 -2.57
CA ALA A 108 -0.76 -14.39 -2.35
C ALA A 108 -0.68 -15.26 -3.60
N SER A 109 -1.02 -14.72 -4.80
CA SER A 109 -0.94 -15.45 -6.07
C SER A 109 0.48 -15.90 -6.43
N GLN A 110 1.49 -15.21 -5.91
CA GLN A 110 2.91 -15.51 -6.09
C GLN A 110 3.49 -16.37 -4.95
N GLY A 111 2.69 -16.76 -3.96
CA GLY A 111 3.13 -17.47 -2.78
C GLY A 111 4.06 -16.66 -1.87
N LEU A 112 3.97 -15.34 -1.91
CA LEU A 112 4.79 -14.42 -1.11
C LEU A 112 4.01 -13.94 0.11
N GLU A 113 4.68 -13.82 1.25
CA GLU A 113 4.11 -13.17 2.42
C GLU A 113 4.11 -11.65 2.26
N PRO A 114 2.99 -10.97 2.54
CA PRO A 114 2.92 -9.52 2.45
C PRO A 114 3.76 -8.87 3.55
N MET A 115 4.78 -8.10 3.20
CA MET A 115 5.62 -7.37 4.14
C MET A 115 5.06 -6.00 4.52
N LEU A 116 4.25 -5.41 3.63
CA LEU A 116 3.66 -4.10 3.81
C LEU A 116 2.34 -4.24 4.57
N SER A 117 2.20 -3.63 5.76
CA SER A 117 0.92 -3.50 6.43
C SER A 117 0.12 -2.34 5.83
N VAL A 118 -1.22 -2.37 5.95
CA VAL A 118 -2.08 -1.27 5.46
C VAL A 118 -1.69 0.09 6.06
N THR A 119 -1.31 0.13 7.33
CA THR A 119 -0.81 1.36 7.98
C THR A 119 0.46 1.89 7.31
N ARG A 120 1.38 1.01 6.92
CA ARG A 120 2.59 1.39 6.18
C ARG A 120 2.26 1.78 4.73
N ALA A 121 1.32 1.09 4.09
CA ALA A 121 0.83 1.43 2.75
C ALA A 121 0.23 2.85 2.72
N TRP A 122 -0.66 3.14 3.66
CA TRP A 122 -1.21 4.49 3.83
C TRP A 122 -0.13 5.54 4.10
N ARG A 123 0.83 5.24 5.01
CA ARG A 123 1.92 6.16 5.32
C ARG A 123 2.84 6.40 4.13
N LEU A 124 3.07 5.38 3.31
CA LEU A 124 3.87 5.47 2.10
C LEU A 124 3.27 6.46 1.09
N VAL A 125 1.95 6.40 0.87
CA VAL A 125 1.23 7.39 0.02
C VAL A 125 1.47 8.80 0.56
N LYS A 126 1.28 9.03 1.86
CA LYS A 126 1.53 10.35 2.48
C LYS A 126 3.00 10.80 2.36
N PHE A 127 3.97 9.88 2.36
CA PHE A 127 5.38 10.24 2.11
C PHE A 127 5.63 10.66 0.67
N VAL A 128 4.96 10.03 -0.29
CA VAL A 128 5.04 10.43 -1.71
C VAL A 128 4.36 11.77 -1.94
N ASP A 129 3.16 11.98 -1.41
CA ASP A 129 2.40 13.23 -1.53
C ASP A 129 3.16 14.42 -0.93
N ASN A 130 3.89 14.20 0.17
CA ASN A 130 4.74 15.22 0.80
C ASN A 130 6.14 15.34 0.18
N GLY A 131 6.43 14.65 -0.92
CA GLY A 131 7.72 14.71 -1.59
C GLY A 131 8.90 14.13 -0.80
N MET A 132 8.64 13.34 0.24
CA MET A 132 9.68 12.66 1.02
C MET A 132 10.21 11.41 0.31
N LEU A 133 9.37 10.79 -0.52
CA LEU A 133 9.68 9.66 -1.39
C LEU A 133 9.15 9.94 -2.79
N THR A 134 9.72 9.26 -3.79
CA THR A 134 9.28 9.33 -5.18
C THR A 134 9.39 7.96 -5.86
N MET A 135 8.85 7.85 -7.08
CA MET A 135 8.97 6.67 -7.92
C MET A 135 9.96 6.93 -9.05
N THR A 136 11.01 6.11 -9.13
CA THR A 136 12.06 6.23 -10.17
C THR A 136 12.06 5.02 -11.08
N LYS A 137 12.18 5.26 -12.38
CA LYS A 137 12.24 4.21 -13.41
C LYS A 137 13.59 3.50 -13.40
N CYS A 138 13.57 2.17 -13.34
CA CYS A 138 14.78 1.35 -13.45
C CYS A 138 15.28 1.32 -14.89
N ASN A 139 16.57 1.61 -15.11
CA ASN A 139 17.19 1.59 -16.43
C ASN A 139 17.32 0.18 -17.04
N LYS A 140 17.22 -0.87 -16.22
CA LYS A 140 17.39 -2.26 -16.67
C LYS A 140 16.06 -2.92 -17.06
N CYS A 141 15.05 -2.84 -16.19
CA CYS A 141 13.75 -3.52 -16.42
C CYS A 141 12.61 -2.56 -16.80
N GLY A 142 12.80 -1.25 -16.67
CA GLY A 142 11.78 -0.24 -16.95
C GLY A 142 10.70 -0.10 -15.89
N GLY A 143 10.69 -0.93 -14.84
CA GLY A 143 9.75 -0.82 -13.73
C GLY A 143 10.02 0.40 -12.84
N HIS A 144 9.00 0.87 -12.11
CA HIS A 144 9.13 2.01 -11.21
C HIS A 144 9.29 1.54 -9.76
N TYR A 145 10.22 2.15 -9.03
CA TYR A 145 10.57 1.78 -7.66
C TYR A 145 10.71 2.99 -6.76
N VAL A 146 10.38 2.80 -5.49
CA VAL A 146 10.49 3.83 -4.46
C VAL A 146 11.93 4.24 -4.25
N THR A 147 12.20 5.54 -4.30
CA THR A 147 13.52 6.14 -4.06
C THR A 147 13.37 7.43 -3.25
N HIS A 148 14.49 7.95 -2.74
CA HIS A 148 14.53 9.31 -2.23
C HIS A 148 14.52 10.31 -3.41
N PRO A 149 13.85 11.48 -3.27
CA PRO A 149 13.71 12.45 -4.35
C PRO A 149 15.05 13.06 -4.80
N HIS A 150 16.07 12.99 -3.96
CA HIS A 150 17.42 13.52 -4.26
C HIS A 150 18.39 12.47 -4.85
N GLU A 151 17.95 11.23 -5.02
CA GLU A 151 18.75 10.21 -5.69
C GLU A 151 18.92 10.56 -7.18
N ILE A 152 20.18 10.47 -7.65
CA ILE A 152 20.49 10.77 -9.06
C ILE A 152 19.92 9.63 -9.93
N ALA A 153 18.76 9.88 -10.54
CA ALA A 153 18.01 8.90 -11.30
C ALA A 153 18.68 8.43 -12.61
N ARG A 154 19.78 9.07 -13.05
CA ARG A 154 20.42 8.82 -14.36
C ARG A 154 20.87 7.38 -14.58
N HIS A 155 21.19 6.65 -13.51
CA HIS A 155 21.69 5.26 -13.55
C HIS A 155 21.02 4.35 -12.54
N PHE A 156 19.76 4.66 -12.18
CA PHE A 156 19.06 3.87 -11.19
C PHE A 156 18.79 2.45 -11.67
N VAL A 157 19.22 1.46 -10.87
CA VAL A 157 18.96 0.03 -11.09
C VAL A 157 18.27 -0.51 -9.83
N CYS A 158 17.06 -1.06 -10.01
CA CYS A 158 16.26 -1.56 -8.89
C CYS A 158 16.88 -2.78 -8.20
N GLY A 159 16.44 -3.04 -6.98
CA GLY A 159 16.90 -4.17 -6.17
C GLY A 159 16.56 -5.56 -6.74
N LEU A 160 15.65 -5.68 -7.71
CA LEU A 160 15.39 -6.93 -8.43
C LEU A 160 16.44 -7.16 -9.54
N CYS A 161 16.84 -6.09 -10.23
CA CYS A 161 17.84 -6.18 -11.29
C CYS A 161 19.29 -6.22 -10.77
N ASN A 162 19.50 -5.72 -9.56
CA ASN A 162 20.78 -5.72 -8.85
C ASN A 162 20.54 -6.06 -7.37
N PRO A 163 20.26 -7.34 -7.07
CA PRO A 163 19.99 -7.76 -5.69
C PRO A 163 21.26 -7.61 -4.83
N PRO A 164 21.13 -7.23 -3.55
CA PRO A 164 22.28 -7.16 -2.65
C PRO A 164 22.93 -8.53 -2.47
N ALA A 165 24.24 -8.57 -2.21
CA ALA A 165 25.05 -9.80 -2.13
C ALA A 165 24.53 -10.86 -1.12
N ARG A 166 23.69 -10.45 -0.17
CA ARG A 166 23.03 -11.32 0.82
C ARG A 166 21.55 -11.55 0.53
N ALA A 167 21.06 -11.16 -0.65
CA ALA A 167 19.69 -11.43 -1.06
C ALA A 167 19.43 -12.95 -1.04
N GLY A 168 18.36 -13.38 -0.39
CA GLY A 168 17.99 -14.80 -0.31
C GLY A 168 18.71 -15.64 0.75
N LYS A 169 19.61 -15.09 1.56
CA LYS A 169 20.28 -15.82 2.67
C LYS A 169 19.51 -15.77 4.00
N GLY A 170 18.33 -15.14 4.04
CA GLY A 170 17.44 -15.18 5.20
C GLY A 170 16.65 -16.50 5.23
N ARG A 171 16.31 -16.99 6.42
CA ARG A 171 15.43 -18.16 6.64
C ARG A 171 14.10 -17.95 5.88
N GLN A 172 13.85 -18.76 4.86
CA GLN A 172 12.73 -18.75 3.91
C GLN A 172 12.96 -17.92 2.64
N ALA A 173 14.01 -18.21 1.90
CA ALA A 173 14.05 -17.91 0.48
C ALA A 173 13.37 -19.06 -0.27
N GLY A 174 12.05 -19.11 -0.25
CA GLY A 174 11.27 -19.78 -1.29
C GLY A 174 11.62 -19.07 -2.61
N ALA A 175 12.04 -19.82 -3.61
CA ALA A 175 12.63 -19.33 -4.84
C ALA A 175 11.80 -18.22 -5.50
N LEU A 176 12.28 -16.96 -5.44
CA LEU A 176 11.93 -15.92 -6.37
C LEU A 176 12.59 -16.23 -7.72
N GLN A 177 12.08 -17.23 -8.42
CA GLN A 177 12.31 -17.35 -9.86
C GLN A 177 11.37 -16.37 -10.54
N MET A 178 11.92 -15.28 -11.05
CA MET A 178 11.19 -14.33 -11.89
C MET A 178 10.66 -15.08 -13.12
N PRO A 179 9.34 -14.97 -13.44
CA PRO A 179 8.89 -15.33 -14.77
C PRO A 179 9.55 -14.32 -15.74
N SER A 180 10.25 -14.86 -16.71
CA SER A 180 10.77 -14.12 -17.85
C SER A 180 9.61 -13.37 -18.52
N ALA A 181 9.76 -12.03 -18.65
CA ALA A 181 8.92 -11.12 -19.41
C ALA A 181 7.41 -11.29 -19.19
N VAL A 182 6.83 -10.42 -18.36
CA VAL A 182 5.38 -10.23 -18.32
C VAL A 182 4.91 -9.88 -19.74
N ASN A 183 4.26 -10.83 -20.36
CA ASN A 183 3.66 -10.69 -21.68
C ASN A 183 2.57 -9.62 -21.59
N ARG A 184 2.78 -8.46 -22.20
CA ARG A 184 1.86 -7.32 -22.25
C ARG A 184 0.50 -7.65 -22.90
N GLN A 185 0.30 -8.87 -23.40
CA GLN A 185 -0.91 -9.30 -24.09
C GLN A 185 -2.03 -9.79 -23.16
N SER A 186 -1.75 -10.16 -21.92
CA SER A 186 -2.80 -10.68 -21.02
C SER A 186 -3.65 -9.61 -20.32
N LEU A 187 -3.24 -8.34 -20.33
CA LEU A 187 -4.04 -7.25 -19.75
C LEU A 187 -5.06 -6.65 -20.73
N ALA A 188 -4.94 -6.94 -22.03
CA ALA A 188 -5.87 -6.45 -23.03
C ALA A 188 -7.18 -7.28 -23.16
N HIS A 189 -7.20 -8.52 -22.66
CA HIS A 189 -8.37 -9.41 -22.79
C HIS A 189 -9.40 -9.27 -21.67
N ALA A 190 -9.06 -8.62 -20.55
CA ALA A 190 -10.00 -8.39 -19.46
C ALA A 190 -10.89 -7.14 -19.64
N ALA A 191 -10.61 -6.30 -20.63
CA ALA A 191 -11.34 -5.05 -20.89
C ALA A 191 -12.45 -5.18 -21.99
N SER A 192 -12.65 -6.37 -22.58
CA SER A 192 -13.60 -6.57 -23.70
C SER A 192 -14.79 -7.47 -23.37
N ALA A 193 -15.04 -7.77 -22.10
CA ALA A 193 -16.20 -8.54 -21.67
C ALA A 193 -17.01 -7.71 -20.66
N HIS A 194 -17.70 -6.66 -21.14
CA HIS A 194 -19.02 -6.18 -20.66
C HIS A 194 -19.51 -5.10 -21.61
#